data_ea4d69a516fac94b334010600d384b17
#
_entry.id   ea4d69a516fac94b334010600d384b17
#
_cell.length_a   1.000
_cell.length_b   1.000
_cell.length_c   1.000
_cell.angle_alpha   90.00
_cell.angle_beta   90.00
_cell.angle_gamma   90.00
#
_symmetry.space_group_name_H-M   'P 1'
#
loop_
_entity.id
_entity.type
_entity.pdbx_description
1 polymer ?
#
loop_
_entity_poly.entity_id
_entity_poly.type
_entity_poly.pdbx_seq_one_letter_code
_entity_poly.pdbx_strand_id
1 'polypeptide(L)'
;MRTELTQLLPGCHFFAEEQENDTLTDAYTWVVDPIDGTMNFILHRHASCISIALLHNRMPVLGMVYQPYWDELYTAIRGEGAYLNGVPIHVSDRPFDKALTAIGTAPYYAELADATAYCFHQFLTQGGDIRRVGSAAIDCCDVACGRSDIFCELRLSPWDFAAGALLITESGGSFMMPYEPKINFGKPACILAANPACREEALRVVLEAEKLIKK
;
A
#
# COMPACT_ATOMS: atom_id res chain seq x y z
N MET A 1 -11.04 3.93 -18.36
CA MET A 1 -10.98 3.03 -17.20
C MET A 1 -12.35 2.87 -16.52
N ARG A 2 -13.04 3.96 -16.01
CA ARG A 2 -14.37 3.81 -15.34
C ARG A 2 -15.39 3.10 -16.24
N THR A 3 -15.50 3.51 -17.50
CA THR A 3 -16.45 2.93 -18.47
C THR A 3 -16.23 1.42 -18.64
N GLU A 4 -15.01 0.99 -18.84
CA GLU A 4 -14.66 -0.40 -19.06
C GLU A 4 -14.90 -1.25 -17.80
N LEU A 5 -14.49 -0.75 -16.61
CA LEU A 5 -14.72 -1.45 -15.34
C LEU A 5 -16.22 -1.58 -15.01
N THR A 6 -17.02 -0.54 -15.32
CA THR A 6 -18.50 -0.63 -15.16
C THR A 6 -19.13 -1.63 -16.12
N GLN A 7 -18.58 -1.80 -17.34
CA GLN A 7 -19.05 -2.83 -18.27
C GLN A 7 -18.71 -4.24 -17.80
N LEU A 8 -17.54 -4.43 -17.18
CA LEU A 8 -17.15 -5.73 -16.62
C LEU A 8 -18.02 -6.13 -15.42
N LEU A 9 -18.44 -5.15 -14.60
CA LEU A 9 -19.26 -5.41 -13.42
C LEU A 9 -20.37 -4.35 -13.30
N PRO A 10 -21.51 -4.54 -13.98
CA PRO A 10 -22.65 -3.61 -13.92
C PRO A 10 -23.19 -3.46 -12.49
N GLY A 11 -23.50 -2.19 -12.10
CA GLY A 11 -24.03 -1.90 -10.76
C GLY A 11 -22.97 -1.76 -9.66
N CYS A 12 -21.69 -1.83 -9.99
CA CYS A 12 -20.61 -1.56 -9.04
C CYS A 12 -20.51 -0.07 -8.70
N HIS A 13 -19.99 0.22 -7.51
CA HIS A 13 -19.59 1.57 -7.09
C HIS A 13 -18.14 1.87 -7.48
N PHE A 14 -17.78 3.16 -7.39
CA PHE A 14 -16.43 3.63 -7.65
C PHE A 14 -15.91 4.48 -6.50
N PHE A 15 -14.66 4.26 -6.13
CA PHE A 15 -13.90 5.02 -5.16
C PHE A 15 -12.49 5.25 -5.76
N ALA A 16 -12.23 6.45 -6.31
CA ALA A 16 -11.02 6.70 -7.07
C ALA A 16 -10.49 8.11 -6.83
N GLU A 17 -9.19 8.29 -7.08
CA GLU A 17 -8.57 9.61 -7.08
C GLU A 17 -9.17 10.50 -8.18
N GLU A 18 -9.14 11.82 -7.98
CA GLU A 18 -9.53 12.87 -8.95
C GLU A 18 -10.99 12.84 -9.41
N GLN A 19 -11.91 12.22 -8.65
CA GLN A 19 -13.34 12.27 -8.94
C GLN A 19 -14.20 12.31 -7.67
N GLU A 20 -15.50 12.62 -7.83
CA GLU A 20 -16.46 12.41 -6.76
C GLU A 20 -16.62 10.90 -6.48
N ASN A 21 -16.48 10.53 -5.23
CA ASN A 21 -16.51 9.15 -4.80
C ASN A 21 -17.88 8.73 -4.28
N ASP A 22 -18.27 7.51 -4.58
CA ASP A 22 -19.41 6.87 -3.96
C ASP A 22 -19.11 6.56 -2.48
N THR A 23 -20.16 6.45 -1.68
CA THR A 23 -19.99 5.95 -0.31
C THR A 23 -19.64 4.46 -0.35
N LEU A 24 -18.57 4.05 0.35
CA LEU A 24 -18.20 2.65 0.44
C LEU A 24 -19.27 1.85 1.18
N THR A 25 -19.88 0.91 0.49
CA THR A 25 -20.92 0.00 0.98
C THR A 25 -20.44 -1.45 0.97
N ASP A 26 -21.33 -2.39 1.28
CA ASP A 26 -21.02 -3.82 1.16
C ASP A 26 -21.10 -4.34 -0.29
N ALA A 27 -21.66 -3.53 -1.22
CA ALA A 27 -21.68 -3.84 -2.64
C ALA A 27 -20.26 -3.82 -3.25
N TYR A 28 -20.15 -4.39 -4.45
CA TYR A 28 -18.89 -4.31 -5.20
C TYR A 28 -18.51 -2.88 -5.50
N THR A 29 -17.26 -2.53 -5.16
CA THR A 29 -16.71 -1.18 -5.35
C THR A 29 -15.32 -1.28 -5.96
N TRP A 30 -15.14 -0.67 -7.14
CA TRP A 30 -13.81 -0.46 -7.69
C TRP A 30 -13.10 0.66 -6.93
N VAL A 31 -11.88 0.41 -6.49
CA VAL A 31 -10.98 1.40 -5.87
C VAL A 31 -9.80 1.56 -6.81
N VAL A 32 -9.59 2.77 -7.33
CA VAL A 32 -8.68 3.00 -8.46
C VAL A 32 -7.81 4.23 -8.24
N ASP A 33 -6.52 4.06 -8.42
CA ASP A 33 -5.58 5.14 -8.69
C ASP A 33 -5.05 4.98 -10.11
N PRO A 34 -5.39 5.89 -11.04
CA PRO A 34 -4.94 5.79 -12.42
C PRO A 34 -3.44 6.10 -12.58
N ILE A 35 -2.82 6.86 -11.68
CA ILE A 35 -1.40 7.22 -11.74
C ILE A 35 -0.86 7.41 -10.31
N ASP A 36 -0.70 6.31 -9.55
CA ASP A 36 0.02 6.39 -8.27
C ASP A 36 1.49 6.76 -8.51
N GLY A 37 1.99 7.70 -7.70
CA GLY A 37 3.29 8.31 -7.92
C GLY A 37 3.26 9.45 -8.95
N THR A 38 2.24 10.30 -8.93
CA THR A 38 2.03 11.43 -9.88
C THR A 38 3.25 12.32 -10.04
N MET A 39 3.98 12.65 -8.95
CA MET A 39 5.21 13.45 -9.04
C MET A 39 6.33 12.69 -9.77
N ASN A 40 6.44 11.38 -9.59
CA ASN A 40 7.39 10.57 -10.34
C ASN A 40 7.04 10.53 -11.83
N PHE A 41 5.74 10.45 -12.15
CA PHE A 41 5.25 10.51 -13.53
C PHE A 41 5.59 11.85 -14.20
N ILE A 42 5.26 12.98 -13.55
CA ILE A 42 5.53 14.34 -14.05
C ILE A 42 7.04 14.57 -14.25
N LEU A 43 7.86 14.06 -13.35
CA LEU A 43 9.31 14.24 -13.38
C LEU A 43 10.07 13.14 -14.16
N HIS A 44 9.36 12.29 -14.88
CA HIS A 44 9.92 11.19 -15.69
C HIS A 44 10.86 10.25 -14.91
N ARG A 45 10.54 9.96 -13.65
CA ARG A 45 11.36 9.10 -12.78
C ARG A 45 11.10 7.61 -12.94
N HIS A 46 10.20 7.22 -13.82
CA HIS A 46 9.87 5.83 -14.15
C HIS A 46 9.42 4.97 -12.92
N ALA A 47 8.84 5.62 -11.93
CA ALA A 47 8.37 5.00 -10.70
C ALA A 47 6.92 5.44 -10.39
N SER A 48 6.04 5.17 -11.34
CA SER A 48 4.59 5.34 -11.21
C SER A 48 3.88 4.10 -11.73
N CYS A 49 2.67 3.86 -11.24
CA CYS A 49 1.90 2.69 -11.60
C CYS A 49 0.40 2.98 -11.66
N ILE A 50 -0.36 2.01 -12.15
CA ILE A 50 -1.82 1.98 -12.09
C ILE A 50 -2.21 1.01 -10.98
N SER A 51 -3.03 1.45 -10.03
CA SER A 51 -3.52 0.62 -8.93
C SER A 51 -5.02 0.43 -9.04
N ILE A 52 -5.49 -0.82 -9.04
CA ILE A 52 -6.90 -1.19 -9.14
C ILE A 52 -7.21 -2.27 -8.11
N ALA A 53 -8.20 -2.04 -7.26
CA ALA A 53 -8.78 -3.07 -6.40
C ALA A 53 -10.28 -3.20 -6.63
N LEU A 54 -10.81 -4.39 -6.43
CA LEU A 54 -12.23 -4.62 -6.29
C LEU A 54 -12.51 -5.01 -4.84
N LEU A 55 -13.38 -4.25 -4.19
CA LEU A 55 -13.88 -4.55 -2.86
C LEU A 55 -15.26 -5.21 -2.93
N HIS A 56 -15.50 -6.15 -2.02
CA HIS A 56 -16.82 -6.68 -1.70
C HIS A 56 -16.93 -6.84 -0.18
N ASN A 57 -18.05 -6.48 0.39
CA ASN A 57 -18.22 -6.38 1.85
C ASN A 57 -17.10 -5.52 2.49
N ARG A 58 -16.76 -4.40 1.84
CA ARG A 58 -15.72 -3.42 2.25
C ARG A 58 -14.30 -3.98 2.34
N MET A 59 -14.04 -5.14 1.78
CA MET A 59 -12.73 -5.80 1.80
C MET A 59 -12.26 -6.13 0.40
N PRO A 60 -10.96 -5.96 0.05
CA PRO A 60 -10.45 -6.29 -1.26
C PRO A 60 -10.65 -7.78 -1.58
N VAL A 61 -11.18 -8.09 -2.76
CA VAL A 61 -11.33 -9.46 -3.29
C VAL A 61 -10.46 -9.67 -4.53
N LEU A 62 -10.07 -8.61 -5.22
CA LEU A 62 -9.12 -8.59 -6.32
C LEU A 62 -8.24 -7.35 -6.17
N GLY A 63 -6.95 -7.49 -6.45
CA GLY A 63 -5.98 -6.41 -6.50
C GLY A 63 -5.07 -6.55 -7.72
N MET A 64 -4.82 -5.43 -8.40
CA MET A 64 -3.91 -5.33 -9.53
C MET A 64 -3.08 -4.05 -9.40
N VAL A 65 -1.77 -4.15 -9.62
CA VAL A 65 -0.86 -3.01 -9.78
C VAL A 65 -0.03 -3.25 -11.03
N TYR A 66 -0.04 -2.28 -11.96
CA TYR A 66 0.75 -2.37 -13.17
C TYR A 66 1.77 -1.24 -13.26
N GLN A 67 3.03 -1.60 -13.36
CA GLN A 67 4.17 -0.71 -13.58
C GLN A 67 4.56 -0.70 -15.06
N PRO A 68 4.14 0.29 -15.86
CA PRO A 68 4.32 0.27 -17.31
C PRO A 68 5.79 0.38 -17.76
N TYR A 69 6.66 1.00 -16.96
CA TYR A 69 8.08 1.18 -17.29
C TYR A 69 8.89 -0.11 -17.19
N TRP A 70 8.47 -1.03 -16.33
CA TRP A 70 9.13 -2.31 -16.09
C TRP A 70 8.36 -3.49 -16.68
N ASP A 71 7.15 -3.22 -17.23
CA ASP A 71 6.21 -4.24 -17.69
C ASP A 71 5.92 -5.29 -16.60
N GLU A 72 5.69 -4.81 -15.38
CA GLU A 72 5.41 -5.64 -14.23
C GLU A 72 3.94 -5.52 -13.84
N LEU A 73 3.21 -6.62 -13.98
CA LEU A 73 1.82 -6.75 -13.56
C LEU A 73 1.73 -7.62 -12.31
N TYR A 74 1.42 -6.99 -11.18
CA TYR A 74 1.11 -7.66 -9.92
C TYR A 74 -0.38 -7.92 -9.82
N THR A 75 -0.76 -9.13 -9.46
CA THR A 75 -2.16 -9.53 -9.32
C THR A 75 -2.36 -10.39 -8.08
N ALA A 76 -3.53 -10.22 -7.41
CA ALA A 76 -3.97 -11.11 -6.35
C ALA A 76 -5.49 -11.29 -6.39
N ILE A 77 -5.94 -12.49 -6.09
CA ILE A 77 -7.35 -12.82 -5.83
C ILE A 77 -7.38 -13.42 -4.43
N ARG A 78 -8.36 -13.00 -3.64
CA ARG A 78 -8.47 -13.47 -2.25
C ARG A 78 -8.57 -15.00 -2.17
N GLY A 79 -7.63 -15.60 -1.44
CA GLY A 79 -7.52 -17.05 -1.24
C GLY A 79 -6.82 -17.80 -2.39
N GLU A 80 -6.31 -17.08 -3.41
CA GLU A 80 -5.66 -17.71 -4.57
C GLU A 80 -4.18 -17.34 -4.72
N GLY A 81 -3.65 -16.53 -3.77
CA GLY A 81 -2.25 -16.08 -3.77
C GLY A 81 -2.01 -14.80 -4.59
N ALA A 82 -0.75 -14.36 -4.60
CA ALA A 82 -0.27 -13.19 -5.32
C ALA A 82 0.75 -13.58 -6.40
N TYR A 83 0.77 -12.82 -7.50
CA TYR A 83 1.56 -13.13 -8.69
C TYR A 83 2.19 -11.87 -9.28
N LEU A 84 3.40 -12.02 -9.83
CA LEU A 84 4.08 -11.05 -10.70
C LEU A 84 4.19 -11.66 -12.10
N ASN A 85 3.56 -11.06 -13.10
CA ASN A 85 3.52 -11.56 -14.48
C ASN A 85 3.12 -13.04 -14.56
N GLY A 86 2.16 -13.46 -13.71
CA GLY A 86 1.67 -14.84 -13.65
C GLY A 86 2.58 -15.82 -12.86
N VAL A 87 3.71 -15.35 -12.32
CA VAL A 87 4.59 -16.16 -11.46
C VAL A 87 4.24 -15.90 -9.99
N PRO A 88 4.01 -16.93 -9.16
CA PRO A 88 3.73 -16.76 -7.74
C PRO A 88 4.82 -15.98 -7.01
N ILE A 89 4.43 -15.06 -6.14
CA ILE A 89 5.33 -14.26 -5.32
C ILE A 89 5.06 -14.47 -3.84
N HIS A 90 6.09 -14.23 -3.02
CA HIS A 90 6.02 -14.30 -1.57
C HIS A 90 6.84 -13.16 -0.96
N VAL A 91 6.43 -12.70 0.22
CA VAL A 91 7.25 -11.81 1.04
C VAL A 91 8.57 -12.47 1.41
N SER A 92 9.57 -11.70 1.79
CA SER A 92 10.85 -12.20 2.29
C SER A 92 10.71 -12.76 3.70
N ASP A 93 11.80 -13.38 4.18
CA ASP A 93 11.98 -13.84 5.56
C ASP A 93 13.12 -13.12 6.29
N ARG A 94 13.62 -11.99 5.71
CA ARG A 94 14.71 -11.21 6.32
C ARG A 94 14.29 -10.67 7.69
N PRO A 95 15.15 -10.79 8.71
CA PRO A 95 14.88 -10.26 10.04
C PRO A 95 14.98 -8.73 10.07
N PHE A 96 14.41 -8.12 11.09
CA PHE A 96 14.27 -6.67 11.22
C PHE A 96 15.61 -5.93 11.16
N ASP A 97 16.67 -6.43 11.80
CA ASP A 97 18.02 -5.85 11.80
C ASP A 97 18.72 -5.85 10.43
N LYS A 98 18.14 -6.53 9.45
CA LYS A 98 18.61 -6.59 8.05
C LYS A 98 17.53 -6.15 7.06
N ALA A 99 16.43 -5.60 7.57
CA ALA A 99 15.28 -5.26 6.75
C ALA A 99 15.55 -4.08 5.81
N LEU A 100 15.09 -4.19 4.58
CA LEU A 100 14.95 -3.06 3.69
C LEU A 100 13.56 -2.46 3.87
N THR A 101 13.52 -1.23 4.41
CA THR A 101 12.28 -0.52 4.68
C THR A 101 11.99 0.50 3.58
N ALA A 102 10.84 0.38 2.93
CA ALA A 102 10.27 1.47 2.14
C ALA A 102 9.51 2.43 3.08
N ILE A 103 9.72 3.74 2.92
CA ILE A 103 9.05 4.74 3.76
C ILE A 103 8.41 5.83 2.90
N GLY A 104 7.13 6.07 3.14
CA GLY A 104 6.42 7.20 2.57
C GLY A 104 6.48 8.41 3.51
N THR A 105 6.24 9.61 2.99
CA THR A 105 6.48 10.85 3.73
C THR A 105 5.24 11.68 3.99
N ALA A 106 4.07 11.28 3.46
CA ALA A 106 2.82 12.03 3.57
C ALA A 106 3.02 13.55 3.39
N PRO A 107 3.61 14.02 2.26
CA PRO A 107 4.24 15.34 2.14
C PRO A 107 3.26 16.52 2.27
N TYR A 108 1.98 16.26 2.16
CA TYR A 108 0.91 17.28 2.26
C TYR A 108 0.43 17.52 3.70
N TYR A 109 0.99 16.77 4.69
CA TYR A 109 0.58 16.77 6.09
C TYR A 109 1.75 17.13 7.00
N ALA A 110 2.01 18.45 7.13
CA ALA A 110 3.14 18.96 7.91
C ALA A 110 3.13 18.49 9.37
N GLU A 111 1.95 18.25 9.94
CA GLU A 111 1.77 17.72 11.29
C GLU A 111 2.32 16.29 11.50
N LEU A 112 2.53 15.55 10.40
CA LEU A 112 3.09 14.19 10.44
C LEU A 112 4.63 14.17 10.30
N ALA A 113 5.27 15.31 10.04
CA ALA A 113 6.70 15.37 9.73
C ALA A 113 7.59 14.82 10.86
N ASP A 114 7.31 15.20 12.11
CA ASP A 114 8.09 14.74 13.28
C ASP A 114 7.93 13.23 13.48
N ALA A 115 6.70 12.71 13.33
CA ALA A 115 6.42 11.27 13.43
C ALA A 115 7.06 10.46 12.29
N THR A 116 7.03 11.00 11.06
CA THR A 116 7.70 10.40 9.89
C THR A 116 9.22 10.36 10.09
N ALA A 117 9.81 11.46 10.56
CA ALA A 117 11.24 11.53 10.86
C ALA A 117 11.65 10.54 11.96
N TYR A 118 10.79 10.35 12.97
CA TYR A 118 10.99 9.33 13.99
C TYR A 118 10.99 7.92 13.40
N CYS A 119 10.00 7.57 12.59
CA CYS A 119 9.96 6.26 11.90
C CYS A 119 11.24 6.05 11.07
N PHE A 120 11.62 7.05 10.26
CA PHE A 120 12.83 7.00 9.46
C PHE A 120 14.08 6.73 10.32
N HIS A 121 14.25 7.49 11.42
CA HIS A 121 15.38 7.31 12.33
C HIS A 121 15.40 5.90 12.95
N GLN A 122 14.24 5.40 13.41
CA GLN A 122 14.17 4.09 14.06
C GLN A 122 14.46 2.95 13.07
N PHE A 123 13.85 2.98 11.88
CA PHE A 123 14.10 1.96 10.85
C PHE A 123 15.55 1.99 10.36
N LEU A 124 16.18 3.18 10.27
CA LEU A 124 17.58 3.29 9.87
C LEU A 124 18.56 2.78 10.95
N THR A 125 18.27 3.05 12.23
CA THR A 125 19.21 2.75 13.32
C THR A 125 19.05 1.36 13.92
N GLN A 126 17.88 0.76 13.82
CA GLN A 126 17.56 -0.57 14.37
C GLN A 126 17.31 -1.62 13.27
N GLY A 127 16.96 -1.20 12.06
CA GLY A 127 16.78 -2.04 10.87
C GLY A 127 18.04 -2.10 10.01
N GLY A 128 17.87 -2.38 8.74
CA GLY A 128 18.96 -2.46 7.75
C GLY A 128 19.16 -1.17 6.96
N ASP A 129 18.34 -0.94 5.93
CA ASP A 129 18.46 0.21 5.02
C ASP A 129 17.07 0.76 4.64
N ILE A 130 17.01 1.94 4.08
CA ILE A 130 15.75 2.62 3.72
C ILE A 130 15.71 2.97 2.24
N ARG A 131 14.52 2.87 1.68
CA ARG A 131 14.17 3.37 0.34
C ARG A 131 13.01 4.35 0.41
N ARG A 132 12.99 5.30 -0.52
CA ARG A 132 11.90 6.25 -0.74
C ARG A 132 11.57 6.28 -2.23
N VAL A 133 10.62 5.45 -2.67
CA VAL A 133 10.24 5.37 -4.08
C VAL A 133 9.30 6.50 -4.47
N GLY A 134 8.25 6.75 -3.69
CA GLY A 134 7.28 7.81 -3.95
C GLY A 134 6.06 7.37 -4.73
N SER A 135 5.73 6.10 -4.63
CA SER A 135 4.53 5.44 -5.10
C SER A 135 4.18 4.38 -4.05
N ALA A 136 3.08 4.55 -3.36
CA ALA A 136 2.69 3.65 -2.27
C ALA A 136 2.30 2.26 -2.79
N ALA A 137 1.65 2.19 -3.94
CA ALA A 137 1.30 0.91 -4.54
C ALA A 137 2.55 0.13 -5.00
N ILE A 138 3.60 0.81 -5.52
CA ILE A 138 4.89 0.17 -5.82
C ILE A 138 5.57 -0.34 -4.54
N ASP A 139 5.61 0.49 -3.48
CA ASP A 139 6.20 0.09 -2.19
C ASP A 139 5.48 -1.14 -1.61
N CYS A 140 4.14 -1.23 -1.74
CA CYS A 140 3.38 -2.45 -1.40
C CYS A 140 3.76 -3.66 -2.26
N CYS A 141 3.93 -3.48 -3.57
CA CYS A 141 4.35 -4.55 -4.49
C CYS A 141 5.75 -5.08 -4.14
N ASP A 142 6.67 -4.18 -3.79
CA ASP A 142 8.03 -4.55 -3.40
C ASP A 142 8.04 -5.37 -2.10
N VAL A 143 7.15 -5.08 -1.14
CA VAL A 143 6.97 -5.95 0.04
C VAL A 143 6.37 -7.29 -0.36
N ALA A 144 5.31 -7.30 -1.19
CA ALA A 144 4.62 -8.52 -1.60
C ALA A 144 5.53 -9.51 -2.35
N CYS A 145 6.51 -9.01 -3.13
CA CYS A 145 7.46 -9.86 -3.85
C CYS A 145 8.82 -10.04 -3.14
N GLY A 146 8.97 -9.56 -1.89
CA GLY A 146 10.18 -9.72 -1.09
C GLY A 146 11.37 -8.84 -1.49
N ARG A 147 11.16 -7.83 -2.35
CA ARG A 147 12.18 -6.81 -2.67
C ARG A 147 12.41 -5.87 -1.51
N SER A 148 11.34 -5.50 -0.78
CA SER A 148 11.37 -4.81 0.50
C SER A 148 10.78 -5.71 1.60
N ASP A 149 11.03 -5.37 2.86
CA ASP A 149 10.58 -6.16 4.02
C ASP A 149 9.47 -5.45 4.78
N ILE A 150 9.53 -4.12 4.76
CA ILE A 150 8.61 -3.23 5.46
C ILE A 150 8.24 -2.09 4.51
N PHE A 151 6.96 -1.68 4.53
CA PHE A 151 6.51 -0.40 4.02
C PHE A 151 5.70 0.32 5.09
N CYS A 152 6.01 1.59 5.31
CA CYS A 152 5.32 2.44 6.27
C CYS A 152 5.04 3.83 5.69
N GLU A 153 3.78 4.28 5.76
CA GLU A 153 3.40 5.67 5.52
C GLU A 153 2.27 6.07 6.46
N LEU A 154 2.41 7.24 7.10
CA LEU A 154 1.52 7.65 8.19
C LEU A 154 0.15 8.13 7.73
N ARG A 155 -0.01 8.41 6.43
CA ARG A 155 -1.32 8.78 5.86
C ARG A 155 -1.35 8.51 4.37
N LEU A 156 -2.21 7.61 3.96
CA LEU A 156 -2.50 7.23 2.58
C LEU A 156 -4.01 7.19 2.35
N SER A 157 -4.44 7.43 1.13
CA SER A 157 -5.82 7.27 0.69
C SER A 157 -6.10 5.82 0.27
N PRO A 158 -7.35 5.35 0.30
CA PRO A 158 -7.68 3.96 -0.03
C PRO A 158 -7.20 3.48 -1.40
N TRP A 159 -7.18 4.33 -2.40
CA TRP A 159 -6.72 3.98 -3.74
C TRP A 159 -5.21 3.72 -3.82
N ASP A 160 -4.41 4.30 -2.91
CA ASP A 160 -2.96 4.09 -2.82
C ASP A 160 -2.61 2.68 -2.32
N PHE A 161 -3.48 2.07 -1.48
CA PHE A 161 -3.13 0.85 -0.76
C PHE A 161 -4.10 -0.32 -0.91
N ALA A 162 -5.31 -0.14 -1.44
CA ALA A 162 -6.30 -1.23 -1.44
C ALA A 162 -5.86 -2.46 -2.24
N ALA A 163 -5.25 -2.28 -3.40
CA ALA A 163 -4.69 -3.38 -4.19
C ALA A 163 -3.46 -3.99 -3.48
N GLY A 164 -2.56 -3.13 -3.00
CA GLY A 164 -1.36 -3.53 -2.26
C GLY A 164 -1.66 -4.33 -1.00
N ALA A 165 -2.72 -3.99 -0.28
CA ALA A 165 -3.15 -4.72 0.92
C ALA A 165 -3.47 -6.20 0.61
N LEU A 166 -4.15 -6.47 -0.50
CA LEU A 166 -4.44 -7.84 -0.92
C LEU A 166 -3.17 -8.55 -1.41
N LEU A 167 -2.35 -7.89 -2.23
CA LEU A 167 -1.08 -8.44 -2.70
C LEU A 167 -0.19 -8.90 -1.54
N ILE A 168 -0.03 -8.04 -0.51
CA ILE A 168 0.77 -8.35 0.68
C ILE A 168 0.16 -9.52 1.46
N THR A 169 -1.15 -9.52 1.67
CA THR A 169 -1.81 -10.58 2.45
C THR A 169 -1.74 -11.93 1.73
N GLU A 170 -1.98 -11.96 0.43
CA GLU A 170 -1.95 -13.17 -0.38
C GLU A 170 -0.53 -13.69 -0.65
N SER A 171 0.49 -12.85 -0.48
CA SER A 171 1.91 -13.27 -0.53
C SER A 171 2.48 -13.71 0.82
N GLY A 172 1.66 -13.76 1.88
CA GLY A 172 2.07 -14.20 3.22
C GLY A 172 2.59 -13.09 4.13
N GLY A 173 2.47 -11.82 3.74
CA GLY A 173 2.80 -10.67 4.56
C GLY A 173 1.66 -10.22 5.49
N SER A 174 1.95 -9.22 6.30
CA SER A 174 1.00 -8.56 7.19
C SER A 174 0.69 -7.16 6.70
N PHE A 175 -0.58 -6.86 6.44
CA PHE A 175 -1.07 -5.51 6.17
C PHE A 175 -1.82 -5.00 7.39
N MET A 176 -1.47 -3.82 7.89
CA MET A 176 -1.98 -3.26 9.14
C MET A 176 -2.33 -1.77 8.97
N MET A 177 -3.29 -1.33 9.79
CA MET A 177 -3.61 0.09 10.02
C MET A 177 -3.38 0.39 11.50
N PRO A 178 -2.15 0.73 11.92
CA PRO A 178 -1.75 0.77 13.33
C PRO A 178 -2.58 1.70 14.21
N TYR A 179 -3.11 2.80 13.66
CA TYR A 179 -3.88 3.81 14.41
C TYR A 179 -5.39 3.58 14.35
N GLU A 180 -5.82 2.49 13.74
CA GLU A 180 -7.23 2.17 13.57
C GLU A 180 -7.61 0.90 14.35
N PRO A 181 -8.78 0.88 15.00
CA PRO A 181 -9.24 -0.30 15.74
C PRO A 181 -9.56 -1.49 14.81
N LYS A 182 -9.81 -1.20 13.53
CA LYS A 182 -10.11 -2.18 12.48
C LYS A 182 -9.66 -1.64 11.13
N ILE A 183 -9.28 -2.56 10.23
CA ILE A 183 -8.99 -2.23 8.84
C ILE A 183 -10.23 -1.60 8.19
N ASN A 184 -10.06 -0.43 7.58
CA ASN A 184 -11.13 0.33 6.93
C ASN A 184 -10.63 0.95 5.62
N PHE A 185 -11.10 0.42 4.51
CA PHE A 185 -10.77 0.90 3.16
C PHE A 185 -11.63 2.11 2.70
N GLY A 186 -12.44 2.69 3.56
CA GLY A 186 -13.32 3.84 3.22
C GLY A 186 -12.76 5.21 3.60
N LYS A 187 -11.56 5.29 4.17
CA LYS A 187 -10.94 6.55 4.61
C LYS A 187 -9.42 6.48 4.57
N PRO A 188 -8.72 7.63 4.53
CA PRO A 188 -7.27 7.67 4.70
C PRO A 188 -6.83 7.08 6.05
N ALA A 189 -5.69 6.40 6.05
CA ALA A 189 -5.15 5.73 7.23
C ALA A 189 -3.61 5.70 7.23
N CYS A 190 -3.03 5.49 8.42
CA CYS A 190 -1.65 5.05 8.56
C CYS A 190 -1.55 3.59 8.12
N ILE A 191 -0.59 3.29 7.25
CA ILE A 191 -0.37 1.96 6.70
C ILE A 191 1.00 1.42 7.16
N LEU A 192 0.99 0.17 7.58
CA LEU A 192 2.18 -0.62 7.82
C LEU A 192 2.01 -1.98 7.16
N ALA A 193 2.90 -2.29 6.24
CA ALA A 193 3.07 -3.60 5.65
C ALA A 193 4.41 -4.19 6.09
N ALA A 194 4.45 -5.47 6.41
CA ALA A 194 5.68 -6.14 6.81
C ALA A 194 5.65 -7.63 6.51
N ASN A 195 6.84 -8.20 6.29
CA ASN A 195 7.02 -9.63 6.35
C ASN A 195 6.80 -10.15 7.79
N PRO A 196 6.55 -11.45 8.02
CA PRO A 196 6.30 -11.99 9.35
C PRO A 196 7.42 -11.74 10.36
N ALA A 197 8.70 -11.74 9.92
CA ALA A 197 9.87 -11.59 10.79
C ALA A 197 10.05 -10.13 11.28
N CYS A 198 9.54 -9.15 10.55
CA CYS A 198 9.66 -7.72 10.88
C CYS A 198 8.43 -7.13 11.58
N ARG A 199 7.31 -7.85 11.56
CA ARG A 199 5.98 -7.32 11.91
C ARG A 199 5.93 -6.65 13.28
N GLU A 200 6.44 -7.31 14.33
CA GLU A 200 6.25 -6.84 15.71
C GLU A 200 7.10 -5.60 15.99
N GLU A 201 8.36 -5.61 15.58
CA GLU A 201 9.27 -4.48 15.74
C GLU A 201 8.82 -3.28 14.91
N ALA A 202 8.39 -3.50 13.66
CA ALA A 202 7.89 -2.43 12.82
C ALA A 202 6.61 -1.81 13.40
N LEU A 203 5.68 -2.63 13.91
CA LEU A 203 4.46 -2.13 14.56
C LEU A 203 4.79 -1.31 15.81
N ARG A 204 5.75 -1.75 16.64
CA ARG A 204 6.21 -0.99 17.81
C ARG A 204 6.73 0.39 17.42
N VAL A 205 7.56 0.48 16.38
CA VAL A 205 8.09 1.77 15.89
C VAL A 205 6.96 2.72 15.48
N VAL A 206 6.00 2.23 14.71
CA VAL A 206 4.90 3.06 14.20
C VAL A 206 3.96 3.51 15.32
N LEU A 207 3.65 2.65 16.30
CA LEU A 207 2.83 3.02 17.45
C LEU A 207 3.51 4.05 18.36
N GLU A 208 4.83 4.02 18.50
CA GLU A 208 5.56 5.07 19.22
C GLU A 208 5.53 6.40 18.46
N ALA A 209 5.58 6.37 17.13
CA ALA A 209 5.49 7.58 16.30
C ALA A 209 4.14 8.31 16.45
N GLU A 210 3.03 7.59 16.72
CA GLU A 210 1.71 8.19 16.95
C GLU A 210 1.73 9.26 18.04
N LYS A 211 2.55 9.06 19.08
CA LYS A 211 2.68 10.00 20.22
C LYS A 211 3.25 11.36 19.83
N LEU A 212 3.89 11.45 18.66
CA LEU A 212 4.50 12.67 18.11
C LEU A 212 3.56 13.42 17.16
N ILE A 213 2.42 12.84 16.82
CA ILE A 213 1.42 13.50 15.97
C ILE A 213 0.73 14.57 16.79
N LYS A 214 0.94 15.83 16.41
CA LYS A 214 0.28 16.99 17.05
C LYS A 214 -1.22 16.94 16.74
N LYS A 215 -2.03 16.94 17.78
CA LYS A 215 -3.50 17.01 17.69
C LYS A 215 -3.97 18.40 17.32
#